data_4a46f55bd5e564764d9541bcdbb52bad
#
_entry.id   4a46f55bd5e564764d9541bcdbb52bad
#
_cell.length_a   1.000
_cell.length_b   1.000
_cell.length_c   1.000
_cell.angle_alpha   90.00
_cell.angle_beta   90.00
_cell.angle_gamma   90.00
#
_symmetry.space_group_name_H-M   'P 1'
#
loop_
_entity.id
_entity.type
_entity.pdbx_description
1 polymer ?
#
loop_
_entity_poly.entity_id
_entity_poly.type
_entity_poly.pdbx_seq_one_letter_code
_entity_poly.pdbx_strand_id
1 'polypeptide(L)'
;MKHIAVVLGFLLLIAGCVYQQGHRFDANSVGQLKPGISTEQDAIAQLGVPAATNNNADGTRLLQWQYVYGTATGAGGNAHAAILFGPDHKMIRVVEVFQQ
;
A
#
# COMPACT_ATOMS: atom_id res chain seq x y z
N MET A 1 -17.09 35.09 -16.90
CA MET A 1 -17.68 33.94 -17.58
C MET A 1 -16.78 32.71 -17.61
N LYS A 2 -15.47 32.88 -17.78
CA LYS A 2 -14.53 31.79 -17.70
C LYS A 2 -14.53 31.10 -16.33
N HIS A 3 -14.82 31.84 -15.27
CA HIS A 3 -14.82 31.33 -13.90
C HIS A 3 -15.96 30.39 -13.62
N ILE A 4 -17.08 30.48 -14.30
CA ILE A 4 -18.24 29.62 -14.12
C ILE A 4 -17.92 28.17 -14.55
N ALA A 5 -17.22 28.01 -15.69
CA ALA A 5 -16.85 26.68 -16.18
C ALA A 5 -15.88 25.99 -15.24
N VAL A 6 -14.94 26.70 -14.62
CA VAL A 6 -13.99 26.15 -13.67
C VAL A 6 -14.69 25.67 -12.39
N VAL A 7 -15.63 26.46 -11.89
CA VAL A 7 -16.41 26.11 -10.69
C VAL A 7 -17.23 24.85 -10.94
N LEU A 8 -17.83 24.74 -12.12
CA LEU A 8 -18.64 23.58 -12.49
C LEU A 8 -17.78 22.30 -12.56
N GLY A 9 -16.57 22.40 -13.13
CA GLY A 9 -15.65 21.28 -13.18
C GLY A 9 -15.20 20.84 -11.80
N PHE A 10 -14.97 21.77 -10.89
CA PHE A 10 -14.59 21.47 -9.53
C PHE A 10 -15.72 20.72 -8.77
N LEU A 11 -16.97 21.11 -8.97
CA LEU A 11 -18.12 20.44 -8.34
C LEU A 11 -18.27 19.00 -8.84
N LEU A 12 -17.99 18.74 -10.10
CA LEU A 12 -18.03 17.39 -10.67
C LEU A 12 -16.96 16.49 -10.04
N LEU A 13 -15.78 17.03 -9.75
CA LEU A 13 -14.71 16.27 -9.06
C LEU A 13 -15.11 15.87 -7.63
N ILE A 14 -15.83 16.75 -6.93
CA ILE A 14 -16.30 16.47 -5.57
C ILE A 14 -17.39 15.40 -5.57
N ALA A 15 -18.20 15.31 -6.61
CA ALA A 15 -19.29 14.35 -6.70
C ALA A 15 -18.82 12.91 -6.84
N GLY A 16 -17.54 12.68 -7.06
CA GLY A 16 -16.97 11.35 -7.24
C GLY A 16 -16.67 10.55 -5.99
N CYS A 17 -17.10 10.88 -4.88
CA CYS A 17 -17.21 10.28 -3.54
C CYS A 17 -16.53 8.92 -3.26
N VAL A 18 -15.41 8.58 -3.84
CA VAL A 18 -14.62 7.40 -3.48
C VAL A 18 -13.38 7.88 -2.72
N TYR A 19 -13.20 7.33 -1.53
CA TYR A 19 -12.05 7.64 -0.70
C TYR A 19 -11.03 6.50 -0.79
N GLN A 20 -9.78 6.85 -1.12
CA GLN A 20 -8.69 5.89 -1.17
C GLN A 20 -7.44 6.51 -0.57
N GLN A 21 -6.73 5.72 0.22
CA GLN A 21 -5.45 6.13 0.80
C GLN A 21 -4.48 4.95 0.71
N GLY A 22 -3.27 5.23 0.23
CA GLY A 22 -2.25 4.22 0.00
C GLY A 22 -2.34 3.61 -1.39
N HIS A 23 -1.51 2.62 -1.66
CA HIS A 23 -1.45 1.93 -2.93
C HIS A 23 -2.14 0.57 -2.80
N ARG A 24 -3.09 0.31 -3.71
CA ARG A 24 -3.87 -0.93 -3.67
C ARG A 24 -2.97 -2.14 -3.92
N PHE A 25 -3.08 -3.14 -3.08
CA PHE A 25 -2.40 -4.42 -3.25
C PHE A 25 -3.31 -5.55 -2.79
N ASP A 26 -3.01 -6.76 -3.26
CA ASP A 26 -3.70 -7.96 -2.85
C ASP A 26 -2.87 -8.64 -1.76
N ALA A 27 -3.43 -8.78 -0.56
CA ALA A 27 -2.75 -9.42 0.56
C ALA A 27 -2.34 -10.87 0.26
N ASN A 28 -3.07 -11.54 -0.63
CA ASN A 28 -2.73 -12.90 -1.07
C ASN A 28 -1.40 -12.95 -1.84
N SER A 29 -1.01 -11.86 -2.48
CA SER A 29 0.27 -11.78 -3.20
C SER A 29 1.47 -11.90 -2.29
N VAL A 30 1.31 -11.57 -1.00
CA VAL A 30 2.38 -11.71 -0.01
C VAL A 30 2.81 -13.18 0.11
N GLY A 31 1.89 -14.12 -0.03
CA GLY A 31 2.19 -15.55 0.04
C GLY A 31 3.05 -16.07 -1.11
N GLN A 32 3.20 -15.28 -2.18
CA GLN A 32 4.07 -15.64 -3.31
C GLN A 32 5.53 -15.26 -3.07
N LEU A 33 5.80 -14.45 -2.06
CA LEU A 33 7.16 -14.07 -1.69
C LEU A 33 7.77 -15.16 -0.81
N LYS A 34 9.06 -15.42 -1.02
CA LYS A 34 9.75 -16.55 -0.36
C LYS A 34 10.90 -16.05 0.51
N PRO A 35 10.91 -16.39 1.81
CA PRO A 35 12.05 -16.05 2.67
C PRO A 35 13.37 -16.55 2.12
N GLY A 36 14.39 -15.71 2.20
CA GLY A 36 15.73 -16.02 1.72
C GLY A 36 15.94 -15.92 0.21
N ILE A 37 14.84 -15.76 -0.56
CA ILE A 37 14.89 -15.74 -2.03
C ILE A 37 14.36 -14.40 -2.57
N SER A 38 13.16 -14.00 -2.17
CA SER A 38 12.54 -12.77 -2.66
C SER A 38 13.26 -11.54 -2.12
N THR A 39 13.44 -10.54 -2.97
CA THR A 39 14.12 -9.29 -2.62
C THR A 39 13.09 -8.19 -2.32
N GLU A 40 13.58 -7.05 -1.80
CA GLU A 40 12.72 -5.86 -1.64
C GLU A 40 12.11 -5.44 -2.98
N GLN A 41 12.88 -5.54 -4.06
CA GLN A 41 12.40 -5.20 -5.40
C GLN A 41 11.27 -6.13 -5.85
N ASP A 42 11.39 -7.41 -5.53
CA ASP A 42 10.32 -8.38 -5.83
C ASP A 42 9.04 -8.03 -5.07
N ALA A 43 9.17 -7.64 -3.81
CA ALA A 43 8.03 -7.24 -2.99
C ALA A 43 7.38 -5.96 -3.54
N ILE A 44 8.17 -4.99 -3.95
CA ILE A 44 7.67 -3.75 -4.54
C ILE A 44 6.96 -4.03 -5.87
N ALA A 45 7.49 -4.96 -6.67
CA ALA A 45 6.86 -5.34 -7.93
C ALA A 45 5.49 -6.01 -7.70
N GLN A 46 5.35 -6.78 -6.62
CA GLN A 46 4.10 -7.47 -6.29
C GLN A 46 3.09 -6.57 -5.57
N LEU A 47 3.57 -5.75 -4.64
CA LEU A 47 2.71 -5.02 -3.71
C LEU A 47 2.65 -3.52 -3.97
N GLY A 48 3.52 -3.01 -4.83
CA GLY A 48 3.64 -1.58 -5.10
C GLY A 48 4.59 -0.88 -4.15
N VAL A 49 4.57 0.44 -4.17
CA VAL A 49 5.43 1.27 -3.32
C VAL A 49 4.99 1.13 -1.87
N PRO A 50 5.90 0.82 -0.93
CA PRO A 50 5.53 0.72 0.47
C PRO A 50 5.13 2.08 1.03
N ALA A 51 4.18 2.06 1.97
CA ALA A 51 3.72 3.26 2.67
C ALA A 51 4.77 3.76 3.68
N ALA A 52 5.57 2.84 4.23
CA ALA A 52 6.60 3.18 5.19
C ALA A 52 7.77 2.20 5.09
N THR A 53 8.96 2.69 5.40
CA THR A 53 10.17 1.88 5.48
C THR A 53 10.91 2.26 6.76
N ASN A 54 11.15 1.27 7.61
CA ASN A 54 11.89 1.47 8.87
C ASN A 54 13.26 0.78 8.76
N ASN A 55 14.32 1.55 8.94
CA ASN A 55 15.68 1.01 8.96
C ASN A 55 16.06 0.73 10.41
N ASN A 56 16.40 -0.52 10.70
CA ASN A 56 16.76 -0.96 12.04
C ASN A 56 18.28 -0.88 12.25
N ALA A 57 18.71 -0.80 13.51
CA ALA A 57 20.11 -0.65 13.85
C ALA A 57 20.95 -1.88 13.44
N ASP A 58 20.33 -3.06 13.33
CA ASP A 58 21.02 -4.29 12.95
C ASP A 58 21.16 -4.46 11.42
N GLY A 59 20.76 -3.45 10.64
CA GLY A 59 20.81 -3.48 9.18
C GLY A 59 19.58 -4.06 8.53
N THR A 60 18.61 -4.58 9.29
CA THR A 60 17.35 -5.04 8.72
C THR A 60 16.45 -3.87 8.38
N ARG A 61 15.50 -4.10 7.48
CA ARG A 61 14.54 -3.09 7.05
C ARG A 61 13.14 -3.68 7.09
N LEU A 62 12.23 -2.93 7.70
CA LEU A 62 10.83 -3.28 7.72
C LEU A 62 10.08 -2.45 6.69
N LEU A 63 9.54 -3.08 5.68
CA LEU A 63 8.72 -2.43 4.67
C LEU A 63 7.25 -2.70 4.98
N GLN A 64 6.44 -1.64 4.95
CA GLN A 64 5.02 -1.72 5.29
C GLN A 64 4.18 -1.19 4.14
N TRP A 65 3.16 -1.95 3.79
CA TRP A 65 2.17 -1.58 2.77
C TRP A 65 0.83 -1.43 3.45
N GLN A 66 0.09 -0.42 3.04
CA GLN A 66 -1.24 -0.16 3.59
C GLN A 66 -2.15 0.39 2.51
N TYR A 67 -3.38 -0.10 2.49
CA TYR A 67 -4.41 0.39 1.59
C TYR A 67 -5.71 0.50 2.36
N VAL A 68 -6.31 1.69 2.33
CA VAL A 68 -7.58 1.98 2.97
C VAL A 68 -8.49 2.58 1.91
N TYR A 69 -9.73 2.11 1.85
CA TYR A 69 -10.71 2.67 0.94
C TYR A 69 -12.08 2.76 1.61
N GLY A 70 -12.89 3.70 1.12
CA GLY A 70 -14.25 3.86 1.57
C GLY A 70 -15.10 4.49 0.49
N THR A 71 -16.42 4.38 0.63
CA THR A 71 -17.40 4.98 -0.28
C THR A 71 -18.37 5.85 0.49
N ALA A 72 -19.15 6.66 -0.23
CA ALA A 72 -20.17 7.53 0.37
C ALA A 72 -21.26 6.74 1.10
N THR A 73 -21.45 5.46 0.78
CA THR A 73 -22.42 4.59 1.43
C THR A 73 -21.90 3.94 2.71
N GLY A 74 -20.66 4.22 3.08
CA GLY A 74 -20.02 3.63 4.25
C GLY A 74 -19.34 2.30 4.00
N ALA A 75 -19.45 1.72 2.81
CA ALA A 75 -18.72 0.51 2.44
C ALA A 75 -17.24 0.85 2.32
N GLY A 76 -16.37 -0.04 2.83
CA GLY A 76 -14.95 0.17 2.77
C GLY A 76 -14.18 -0.99 3.34
N GLY A 77 -12.86 -0.85 3.39
CA GLY A 77 -11.98 -1.86 3.94
C GLY A 77 -10.55 -1.38 4.00
N ASN A 78 -9.68 -2.27 4.45
CA ASN A 78 -8.26 -1.98 4.48
C ASN A 78 -7.44 -3.26 4.27
N ALA A 79 -6.20 -3.08 3.85
CA ALA A 79 -5.21 -4.14 3.75
C ALA A 79 -3.89 -3.63 4.30
N HIS A 80 -3.16 -4.49 4.98
CA HIS A 80 -1.87 -4.15 5.57
C HIS A 80 -0.92 -5.33 5.44
N ALA A 81 0.34 -5.03 5.11
CA ALA A 81 1.40 -6.02 5.09
C ALA A 81 2.67 -5.38 5.65
N ALA A 82 3.39 -6.13 6.48
CA ALA A 82 4.69 -5.72 7.00
C ALA A 82 5.65 -6.88 6.80
N ILE A 83 6.75 -6.63 6.09
CA ILE A 83 7.73 -7.65 5.72
C ILE A 83 9.12 -7.17 6.14
N LEU A 84 9.86 -8.06 6.79
CA LEU A 84 11.22 -7.78 7.25
C LEU A 84 12.22 -8.30 6.21
N PHE A 85 13.17 -7.44 5.85
CA PHE A 85 14.26 -7.74 4.92
C PHE A 85 15.60 -7.60 5.62
N GLY A 86 16.56 -8.42 5.19
CA GLY A 86 17.91 -8.40 5.73
C GLY A 86 18.79 -7.32 5.11
N PRO A 87 20.04 -7.17 5.61
CA PRO A 87 21.00 -6.24 5.02
C PRO A 87 21.34 -6.55 3.57
N ASP A 88 21.11 -7.80 3.13
CA ASP A 88 21.27 -8.23 1.75
C ASP A 88 20.05 -7.95 0.88
N HIS A 89 19.05 -7.25 1.43
CA HIS A 89 17.79 -6.91 0.77
C HIS A 89 16.90 -8.11 0.45
N LYS A 90 17.17 -9.26 1.04
CA LYS A 90 16.34 -10.46 0.88
C LYS A 90 15.35 -10.59 2.03
N MET A 91 14.18 -11.10 1.71
CA MET A 91 13.11 -11.31 2.66
C MET A 91 13.53 -12.26 3.78
N ILE A 92 13.30 -11.85 5.03
CA ILE A 92 13.49 -12.71 6.19
C ILE A 92 12.17 -13.38 6.54
N ARG A 93 11.10 -12.60 6.75
CA ARG A 93 9.77 -13.13 7.10
C ARG A 93 8.70 -12.07 6.94
N VAL A 94 7.47 -12.52 6.87
CA VAL A 94 6.28 -11.66 6.98
C VAL A 94 6.03 -11.45 8.47
N VAL A 95 5.97 -10.18 8.88
CA VAL A 95 5.69 -9.81 10.26
C VAL A 95 4.18 -9.77 10.51
N GLU A 96 3.44 -9.21 9.54
CA GLU A 96 2.00 -9.06 9.65
C GLU A 96 1.40 -8.93 8.26
N VAL A 97 0.24 -9.54 8.06
CA VAL A 97 -0.56 -9.37 6.86
C VAL A 97 -2.03 -9.59 7.19
N PHE A 98 -2.88 -8.67 6.76
CA PHE A 98 -4.32 -8.84 6.84
C PHE A 98 -5.03 -8.06 5.75
N GLN A 99 -6.28 -8.44 5.49
CA GLN A 99 -7.17 -7.75 4.56
C GLN A 99 -8.61 -7.86 5.07
N GLN A 100 -9.27 -6.71 5.14
CA GLN A 100 -10.67 -6.62 5.59
C GLN A 100 -11.54 -5.92 4.56
#